data_a85743ef5b39933790db5c4b35967eca
#
_entry.id   a85743ef5b39933790db5c4b35967eca
#
_cell.length_a   1.000
_cell.length_b   1.000
_cell.length_c   1.000
_cell.angle_alpha   90.00
_cell.angle_beta   90.00
_cell.angle_gamma   90.00
#
_symmetry.space_group_name_H-M   'P 1'
#
loop_
_entity.id
_entity.type
_entity.pdbx_description
1 polymer ?
#
loop_
_entity_poly.entity_id
_entity_poly.type
_entity_poly.pdbx_seq_one_letter_code
_entity_poly.pdbx_strand_id
1 'polypeptide(L)'
;MERLTTPGPGGSYALPPGGEAAAIRRLGQFEDAYERLCARHAEIAERMEAMKAQGRQKSAQFRELLGEKLSIQNMLSLWETYGIR
;
A
#
# COMPACT_ATOMS: atom_id res chain seq x y z
N MET A 1 10.93 -13.58 1.36
CA MET A 1 9.89 -13.63 2.40
C MET A 1 9.46 -15.06 2.63
N GLU A 2 9.44 -15.50 3.85
CA GLU A 2 8.93 -16.83 4.17
C GLU A 2 7.40 -16.82 4.24
N ARG A 3 6.80 -17.79 3.58
CA ARG A 3 5.33 -17.89 3.52
C ARG A 3 4.80 -18.58 4.77
N LEU A 4 3.70 -18.05 5.35
CA LEU A 4 3.05 -18.62 6.54
C LEU A 4 1.86 -19.52 6.18
N THR A 5 1.26 -19.34 5.01
CA THR A 5 0.08 -20.11 4.60
C THR A 5 0.45 -21.18 3.57
N THR A 6 -0.37 -22.21 3.50
CA THR A 6 -0.24 -23.26 2.48
C THR A 6 -1.46 -23.19 1.56
N PRO A 7 -1.28 -23.05 0.24
CA PRO A 7 -2.41 -23.08 -0.70
C PRO A 7 -3.10 -24.43 -0.70
N GLY A 8 -4.42 -24.40 -0.78
CA GLY A 8 -5.27 -25.57 -0.88
C GLY A 8 -6.13 -25.57 -2.13
N PRO A 9 -7.01 -26.54 -2.30
CA PRO A 9 -7.89 -26.63 -3.45
C PRO A 9 -8.94 -25.51 -3.45
N GLY A 10 -9.36 -25.08 -4.64
CA GLY A 10 -10.43 -24.09 -4.77
C GLY A 10 -10.09 -22.72 -4.27
N GLY A 11 -8.81 -22.33 -4.24
CA GLY A 11 -8.38 -21.02 -3.77
C GLY A 11 -8.35 -20.88 -2.24
N SER A 12 -8.43 -21.99 -1.53
CA SER A 12 -8.34 -21.99 -0.06
C SER A 12 -6.90 -21.88 0.43
N TYR A 13 -6.74 -21.59 1.73
CA TYR A 13 -5.46 -21.52 2.39
C TYR A 13 -5.55 -22.21 3.75
N ALA A 14 -4.45 -22.75 4.20
CA ALA A 14 -4.35 -23.38 5.52
C ALA A 14 -3.12 -22.85 6.27
N LEU A 15 -3.17 -22.99 7.60
CA LEU A 15 -2.03 -22.67 8.47
C LEU A 15 -1.50 -23.95 9.07
N PRO A 16 -0.17 -24.07 9.29
CA PRO A 16 0.37 -25.17 10.06
C PRO A 16 -0.10 -25.07 11.53
N PRO A 17 -0.12 -26.18 12.28
CA PRO A 17 -0.46 -26.12 13.69
C PRO A 17 0.38 -25.08 14.44
N GLY A 18 -0.28 -24.25 15.25
CA GLY A 18 0.40 -23.20 16.01
C GLY A 18 0.76 -21.95 15.19
N GLY A 19 0.33 -21.84 13.91
CA GLY A 19 0.68 -20.74 13.04
C GLY A 19 -0.22 -19.51 13.12
N GLU A 20 -1.30 -19.58 13.92
CA GLU A 20 -2.32 -18.52 13.94
C GLU A 20 -1.78 -17.16 14.41
N ALA A 21 -1.00 -17.16 15.51
CA ALA A 21 -0.49 -15.89 16.06
C ALA A 21 0.43 -15.18 15.08
N ALA A 22 1.31 -15.92 14.40
CA ALA A 22 2.21 -15.36 13.40
C ALA A 22 1.44 -14.84 12.17
N ALA A 23 0.42 -15.58 11.74
CA ALA A 23 -0.41 -15.17 10.59
C ALA A 23 -1.22 -13.91 10.90
N ILE A 24 -1.82 -13.83 12.08
CA ILE A 24 -2.58 -12.65 12.51
C ILE A 24 -1.66 -11.44 12.58
N ARG A 25 -0.46 -11.60 13.14
CA ARG A 25 0.51 -10.50 13.20
C ARG A 25 0.89 -10.00 11.82
N ARG A 26 1.21 -10.90 10.90
CA ARG A 26 1.59 -10.52 9.53
C ARG A 26 0.44 -9.84 8.81
N LEU A 27 -0.78 -10.35 8.95
CA LEU A 27 -1.95 -9.72 8.35
C LEU A 27 -2.16 -8.31 8.90
N GLY A 28 -2.08 -8.14 10.21
CA GLY A 28 -2.19 -6.83 10.84
C GLY A 28 -1.13 -5.85 10.37
N GLN A 29 0.13 -6.30 10.27
CA GLN A 29 1.22 -5.48 9.74
C GLN A 29 0.98 -5.07 8.29
N PHE A 30 0.47 -5.97 7.47
CA PHE A 30 0.12 -5.66 6.09
C PHE A 30 -1.01 -4.65 6.02
N GLU A 31 -2.06 -4.86 6.78
CA GLU A 31 -3.20 -3.93 6.81
C GLU A 31 -2.80 -2.53 7.26
N ASP A 32 -1.95 -2.44 8.29
CA ASP A 32 -1.40 -1.16 8.75
C ASP A 32 -0.60 -0.47 7.65
N ALA A 33 0.26 -1.21 6.96
CA ALA A 33 1.06 -0.66 5.88
C ALA A 33 0.19 -0.18 4.72
N TYR A 34 -0.83 -0.96 4.36
CA TYR A 34 -1.77 -0.60 3.30
C TYR A 34 -2.53 0.68 3.65
N GLU A 35 -3.06 0.77 4.87
CA GLU A 35 -3.77 1.96 5.33
C GLU A 35 -2.87 3.20 5.32
N ARG A 36 -1.61 3.06 5.76
CA ARG A 36 -0.64 4.16 5.74
C ARG A 36 -0.34 4.64 4.33
N LEU A 37 -0.21 3.72 3.39
CA LEU A 37 0.01 4.08 1.98
C LEU A 37 -1.18 4.85 1.41
N CYS A 38 -2.39 4.38 1.67
CA CYS A 38 -3.59 5.07 1.22
C CYS A 38 -3.74 6.45 1.86
N ALA A 39 -3.46 6.56 3.16
CA ALA A 39 -3.52 7.84 3.88
C ALA A 39 -2.46 8.82 3.34
N ARG A 40 -1.23 8.33 3.09
CA ARG A 40 -0.16 9.15 2.54
C ARG A 40 -0.50 9.64 1.13
N HIS A 41 -1.09 8.78 0.31
CA HIS A 41 -1.54 9.16 -1.03
C HIS A 41 -2.55 10.30 -0.98
N ALA A 42 -3.54 10.20 -0.10
CA ALA A 42 -4.56 11.22 0.06
C ALA A 42 -3.97 12.55 0.57
N GLU A 43 -3.05 12.49 1.54
CA GLU A 43 -2.34 13.65 2.06
C GLU A 43 -1.53 14.36 0.98
N ILE A 44 -0.79 13.61 0.17
CA ILE A 44 0.00 14.18 -0.92
C ILE A 44 -0.91 14.87 -1.94
N ALA A 45 -2.01 14.21 -2.33
CA ALA A 45 -2.96 14.78 -3.29
C ALA A 45 -3.51 16.12 -2.79
N GLU A 46 -3.86 16.19 -1.51
CA GLU A 46 -4.37 17.42 -0.89
C GLU A 46 -3.31 18.53 -0.87
N ARG A 47 -2.07 18.20 -0.50
CA ARG A 47 -0.96 19.17 -0.50
C ARG A 47 -0.66 19.68 -1.91
N MET A 48 -0.68 18.81 -2.90
CA MET A 48 -0.45 19.20 -4.29
C MET A 48 -1.53 20.16 -4.80
N GLU A 49 -2.79 19.93 -4.45
CA GLU A 49 -3.88 20.83 -4.81
C GLU A 49 -3.70 22.20 -4.15
N ALA A 50 -3.30 22.24 -2.88
CA ALA A 50 -3.00 23.49 -2.19
C ALA A 50 -1.83 24.24 -2.86
N MET A 51 -0.79 23.52 -3.27
CA MET A 51 0.35 24.12 -3.99
C MET A 51 -0.04 24.67 -5.35
N LYS A 52 -0.90 23.96 -6.09
CA LYS A 52 -1.44 24.45 -7.37
C LYS A 52 -2.21 25.76 -7.16
N ALA A 53 -3.03 25.84 -6.13
CA ALA A 53 -3.77 27.06 -5.81
C ALA A 53 -2.84 28.24 -5.50
N GLN A 54 -1.61 27.98 -5.05
CA GLN A 54 -0.59 28.99 -4.78
C GLN A 54 0.33 29.24 -5.99
N GLY A 55 0.09 28.59 -7.13
CA GLY A 55 0.94 28.73 -8.31
C GLY A 55 2.29 28.05 -8.20
N ARG A 56 2.43 27.03 -7.33
CA ARG A 56 3.71 26.39 -7.00
C ARG A 56 3.94 25.05 -7.72
N GLN A 57 3.28 24.81 -8.86
CA GLN A 57 3.37 23.55 -9.60
C GLN A 57 4.77 23.25 -10.15
N LYS A 58 5.61 24.29 -10.29
CA LYS A 58 6.97 24.15 -10.84
C LYS A 58 8.04 23.99 -9.77
N SER A 59 7.66 23.98 -8.50
CA SER A 59 8.63 23.86 -7.42
C SER A 59 9.22 22.45 -7.35
N ALA A 60 10.44 22.34 -6.80
CA ALA A 60 11.07 21.04 -6.58
C ALA A 60 10.24 20.20 -5.61
N GLN A 61 9.68 20.81 -4.57
CA GLN A 61 8.82 20.13 -3.61
C GLN A 61 7.58 19.51 -4.27
N PHE A 62 6.94 20.24 -5.19
CA PHE A 62 5.79 19.70 -5.93
C PHE A 62 6.18 18.48 -6.75
N ARG A 63 7.34 18.51 -7.41
CA ARG A 63 7.84 17.38 -8.21
C ARG A 63 8.17 16.16 -7.33
N GLU A 64 8.72 16.39 -6.15
CA GLU A 64 8.98 15.32 -5.19
C GLU A 64 7.68 14.65 -4.71
N LEU A 65 6.67 15.46 -4.39
CA LEU A 65 5.37 14.94 -3.99
C LEU A 65 4.69 14.17 -5.13
N LEU A 66 4.78 14.67 -6.35
CA LEU A 66 4.25 13.96 -7.52
C LEU A 66 4.94 12.60 -7.69
N GLY A 67 6.26 12.56 -7.57
CA GLY A 67 7.03 11.32 -7.65
C GLY A 67 6.59 10.31 -6.61
N GLU A 68 6.43 10.72 -5.35
CA GLU A 68 5.97 9.86 -4.28
C GLU A 68 4.54 9.36 -4.54
N LYS A 69 3.65 10.26 -4.97
CA LYS A 69 2.26 9.90 -5.31
C LYS A 69 2.21 8.82 -6.38
N LEU A 70 2.98 9.00 -7.46
CA LEU A 70 3.02 8.03 -8.56
C LEU A 70 3.60 6.70 -8.11
N SER A 71 4.60 6.71 -7.23
CA SER A 71 5.18 5.48 -6.69
C SER A 71 4.15 4.70 -5.87
N ILE A 72 3.37 5.38 -5.04
CA ILE A 72 2.33 4.73 -4.24
C ILE A 72 1.23 4.18 -5.16
N GLN A 73 0.78 4.96 -6.15
CA GLN A 73 -0.22 4.51 -7.12
C GLN A 73 0.24 3.27 -7.86
N ASN A 74 1.50 3.25 -8.29
CA ASN A 74 2.06 2.10 -8.98
C ASN A 74 2.11 0.87 -8.09
N MET A 75 2.52 1.03 -6.84
CA MET A 75 2.55 -0.07 -5.87
C MET A 75 1.17 -0.67 -5.64
N LEU A 76 0.16 0.18 -5.39
CA LEU A 76 -1.21 -0.27 -5.16
C LEU A 76 -1.78 -0.96 -6.41
N SER A 77 -1.49 -0.42 -7.59
CA SER A 77 -1.92 -1.00 -8.86
C SER A 77 -1.29 -2.38 -9.10
N LEU A 78 -0.01 -2.55 -8.79
CA LEU A 78 0.67 -3.84 -8.91
C LEU A 78 0.11 -4.86 -7.93
N TRP A 79 -0.16 -4.48 -6.69
CA TRP A 79 -0.80 -5.37 -5.72
C TRP A 79 -2.16 -5.84 -6.22
N GLU A 80 -2.97 -4.94 -6.76
CA GLU A 80 -4.26 -5.29 -7.35
C GLU A 80 -4.10 -6.26 -8.51
N THR A 81 -3.15 -6.00 -9.39
CA THR A 81 -2.83 -6.87 -10.53
C THR A 81 -2.47 -8.28 -10.07
N TYR A 82 -1.74 -8.41 -8.96
CA TYR A 82 -1.29 -9.69 -8.42
C TYR A 82 -2.24 -10.28 -7.36
N GLY A 83 -3.44 -9.72 -7.20
CA GLY A 83 -4.50 -10.35 -6.45
C GLY A 83 -4.85 -9.75 -5.10
N ILE A 84 -4.19 -8.67 -4.67
CA ILE A 84 -4.54 -7.98 -3.43
C ILE A 84 -5.57 -6.89 -3.74
N ARG A 85 -6.77 -7.09 -3.23
CA ARG A 85 -7.90 -6.19 -3.49
C ARG A 85 -8.61 -5.79 -2.22
#